data_c7686fad469afac3951c8b546c784db2
#
_entry.id   c7686fad469afac3951c8b546c784db2
#
_cell.length_a   1.000
_cell.length_b   1.000
_cell.length_c   1.000
_cell.angle_alpha   90.00
_cell.angle_beta   90.00
_cell.angle_gamma   90.00
#
_symmetry.space_group_name_H-M   'P 1'
#
loop_
_entity.id
_entity.type
_entity.pdbx_description
1 polymer ?
#
loop_
_entity_poly.entity_id
_entity_poly.type
_entity_poly.pdbx_seq_one_letter_code
_entity_poly.pdbx_strand_id
1 'polypeptide(L)'
;MRRLVLAAVAATLVLAPIGAQAAPRADAEVFAGLGTWIDVYDAPAYSRPGATAAKIAARGVRTVYVETANDRSTADIVKPTQLGLFVDALKDRDIRVVAWYLPGFVKPSLDVRRTRAMLSFRTPKGAAFDGVALDIESLSLKSVGLRTTRLLALSRILRSEAGETPVAAITYPSRGFERHPTWWPSFPWTEMTTLVDAWIPMTYTGTSFPGYDATYGYVARSLRLLRTAVGTDIPIHAAGGVANRMTADELKAFADAVADEGTVTGWSLYDFQTTGPKGWAALAPLGPG
;
A
#
# COMPACT_ATOMS: atom_id res chain seq x y z
N MET A 1 -63.58 -7.90 -53.02
CA MET A 1 -62.76 -8.60 -51.98
C MET A 1 -61.38 -7.91 -51.86
N ARG A 2 -61.22 -7.02 -50.88
CA ARG A 2 -59.90 -6.33 -50.62
C ARG A 2 -59.23 -7.05 -49.48
N ARG A 3 -58.05 -7.60 -49.74
CA ARG A 3 -57.20 -8.25 -48.76
C ARG A 3 -56.38 -7.14 -48.06
N LEU A 4 -56.58 -6.96 -46.72
CA LEU A 4 -55.68 -6.18 -45.88
C LEU A 4 -54.44 -7.02 -45.58
N VAL A 5 -53.26 -6.46 -45.84
CA VAL A 5 -51.96 -6.98 -45.40
C VAL A 5 -51.58 -6.22 -44.15
N LEU A 6 -51.57 -6.88 -42.98
CA LEU A 6 -50.99 -6.34 -41.74
C LEU A 6 -49.47 -6.55 -41.82
N ALA A 7 -48.73 -5.44 -41.80
CA ALA A 7 -47.28 -5.44 -41.56
C ALA A 7 -47.00 -5.39 -40.06
N ALA A 8 -46.40 -6.44 -39.52
CA ALA A 8 -45.91 -6.46 -38.14
C ALA A 8 -44.55 -5.78 -38.09
N VAL A 9 -44.42 -4.65 -37.36
CA VAL A 9 -43.17 -4.00 -37.07
C VAL A 9 -42.58 -4.63 -35.79
N ALA A 10 -41.52 -5.42 -35.95
CA ALA A 10 -40.75 -5.94 -34.81
C ALA A 10 -39.80 -4.85 -34.32
N ALA A 11 -40.08 -4.28 -33.13
CA ALA A 11 -39.16 -3.38 -32.45
C ALA A 11 -38.06 -4.19 -31.73
N THR A 12 -36.86 -4.14 -32.24
CA THR A 12 -35.69 -4.75 -31.61
C THR A 12 -35.21 -3.79 -30.51
N LEU A 13 -35.45 -4.16 -29.25
CA LEU A 13 -34.85 -3.46 -28.08
C LEU A 13 -33.35 -3.78 -28.04
N VAL A 14 -32.52 -2.83 -28.41
CA VAL A 14 -31.07 -2.89 -28.18
C VAL A 14 -30.84 -2.51 -26.73
N LEU A 15 -30.65 -3.48 -25.85
CA LEU A 15 -30.12 -3.28 -24.50
C LEU A 15 -28.65 -2.85 -24.63
N ALA A 16 -28.36 -1.57 -24.44
CA ALA A 16 -27.02 -1.08 -24.25
C ALA A 16 -26.41 -1.75 -22.97
N PRO A 17 -25.15 -2.20 -22.99
CA PRO A 17 -24.53 -2.71 -21.79
C PRO A 17 -24.47 -1.56 -20.77
N ILE A 18 -25.07 -1.76 -19.60
CA ILE A 18 -24.89 -0.87 -18.44
C ILE A 18 -23.42 -1.01 -18.08
N GLY A 19 -22.59 -0.04 -18.48
CA GLY A 19 -21.22 0.04 -18.04
C GLY A 19 -21.21 0.03 -16.50
N ALA A 20 -20.58 -0.98 -15.93
CA ALA A 20 -20.36 -1.02 -14.49
C ALA A 20 -19.60 0.25 -14.12
N GLN A 21 -20.30 1.22 -13.55
CA GLN A 21 -19.69 2.45 -13.03
C GLN A 21 -18.76 2.02 -11.90
N ALA A 22 -17.46 2.29 -12.04
CA ALA A 22 -16.52 2.02 -10.96
C ALA A 22 -17.06 2.70 -9.69
N ALA A 23 -17.13 1.96 -8.59
CA ALA A 23 -17.51 2.54 -7.32
C ALA A 23 -16.61 3.76 -7.03
N PRO A 24 -17.15 4.85 -6.44
CA PRO A 24 -16.33 5.99 -6.05
C PRO A 24 -15.14 5.49 -5.23
N ARG A 25 -13.93 5.93 -5.56
CA ARG A 25 -12.74 5.60 -4.78
C ARG A 25 -12.91 6.17 -3.38
N ALA A 26 -12.56 5.38 -2.37
CA ALA A 26 -12.48 5.86 -1.00
C ALA A 26 -11.45 6.99 -0.90
N ASP A 27 -11.57 7.83 0.13
CA ASP A 27 -10.64 8.93 0.35
C ASP A 27 -9.22 8.40 0.61
N ALA A 28 -8.37 8.54 -0.40
CA ALA A 28 -6.97 8.07 -0.35
C ALA A 28 -6.04 9.04 0.41
N GLU A 29 -6.56 10.11 1.03
CA GLU A 29 -5.76 11.07 1.80
C GLU A 29 -5.02 10.38 2.96
N VAL A 30 -5.54 9.26 3.46
CA VAL A 30 -4.88 8.47 4.50
C VAL A 30 -3.46 8.03 4.09
N PHE A 31 -3.16 7.93 2.81
CA PHE A 31 -1.85 7.56 2.29
C PHE A 31 -0.97 8.77 1.94
N ALA A 32 -1.48 9.99 2.11
CA ALA A 32 -0.76 11.21 1.78
C ALA A 32 0.16 11.69 2.91
N GLY A 33 1.19 12.46 2.55
CA GLY A 33 2.13 13.10 3.46
C GLY A 33 3.17 12.17 4.05
N LEU A 34 3.81 12.62 5.13
CA LEU A 34 4.88 11.89 5.79
C LEU A 34 4.35 10.67 6.54
N GLY A 35 4.82 9.49 6.13
CA GLY A 35 4.53 8.22 6.78
C GLY A 35 5.72 7.59 7.49
N THR A 36 5.46 6.54 8.26
CA THR A 36 6.47 5.62 8.80
C THR A 36 5.91 4.22 9.01
N TRP A 37 6.77 3.23 9.23
CA TRP A 37 6.42 1.82 9.27
C TRP A 37 6.75 1.20 10.62
N ILE A 38 5.87 0.33 11.08
CA ILE A 38 6.03 -0.50 12.27
C ILE A 38 5.74 -1.93 11.86
N ASP A 39 6.71 -2.81 11.97
CA ASP A 39 6.54 -4.23 11.72
C ASP A 39 6.23 -5.03 13.00
N VAL A 40 5.93 -6.33 12.86
CA VAL A 40 5.62 -7.21 14.00
C VAL A 40 6.81 -7.45 14.94
N TYR A 41 8.02 -7.04 14.55
CA TYR A 41 9.27 -7.20 15.31
C TYR A 41 9.65 -5.93 16.06
N ASP A 42 8.95 -4.80 15.84
CA ASP A 42 9.20 -3.52 16.52
C ASP A 42 8.76 -3.57 17.99
N ALA A 43 9.59 -4.18 18.83
CA ALA A 43 9.31 -4.38 20.25
C ALA A 43 8.92 -3.09 21.02
N PRO A 44 9.52 -1.91 20.79
CA PRO A 44 9.11 -0.67 21.44
C PRO A 44 7.66 -0.25 21.19
N ALA A 45 7.12 -0.47 19.99
CA ALA A 45 5.74 -0.15 19.66
C ALA A 45 4.75 -0.95 20.53
N TYR A 46 5.07 -2.22 20.78
CA TYR A 46 4.23 -3.12 21.57
C TYR A 46 4.45 -3.03 23.07
N SER A 47 5.67 -2.75 23.54
CA SER A 47 6.01 -2.71 24.97
C SER A 47 5.82 -1.33 25.61
N ARG A 48 5.91 -0.26 24.82
CA ARG A 48 5.81 1.15 25.27
C ARG A 48 5.00 1.99 24.27
N PRO A 49 3.73 1.61 24.01
CA PRO A 49 2.92 2.17 22.92
C PRO A 49 2.82 3.70 23.00
N GLY A 50 2.47 4.27 24.15
CA GLY A 50 2.32 5.71 24.34
C GLY A 50 3.62 6.49 24.12
N ALA A 51 4.76 5.97 24.59
CA ALA A 51 6.06 6.61 24.40
C ALA A 51 6.54 6.54 22.93
N THR A 52 6.27 5.42 22.25
CA THR A 52 6.58 5.26 20.82
C THR A 52 5.72 6.17 19.97
N ALA A 53 4.42 6.24 20.22
CA ALA A 53 3.50 7.15 19.53
C ALA A 53 3.91 8.62 19.71
N ALA A 54 4.34 9.02 20.92
CA ALA A 54 4.85 10.39 21.17
C ALA A 54 6.12 10.70 20.37
N LYS A 55 7.04 9.75 20.23
CA LYS A 55 8.24 9.92 19.40
C LYS A 55 7.91 10.05 17.91
N ILE A 56 6.93 9.27 17.42
CA ILE A 56 6.44 9.35 16.04
C ILE A 56 5.80 10.72 15.78
N ALA A 57 4.91 11.15 16.67
CA ALA A 57 4.27 12.48 16.60
C ALA A 57 5.28 13.62 16.54
N ALA A 58 6.35 13.55 17.35
CA ALA A 58 7.42 14.55 17.37
C ALA A 58 8.22 14.64 16.04
N ARG A 59 8.03 13.70 15.10
CA ARG A 59 8.60 13.74 13.75
C ARG A 59 7.66 14.34 12.71
N GLY A 60 6.46 14.75 13.08
CA GLY A 60 5.45 15.27 12.16
C GLY A 60 4.81 14.19 11.26
N VAL A 61 4.92 12.92 11.65
CA VAL A 61 4.33 11.80 10.92
C VAL A 61 2.80 11.92 10.92
N ARG A 62 2.21 11.77 9.75
CA ARG A 62 0.76 11.83 9.52
C ARG A 62 0.12 10.45 9.50
N THR A 63 0.84 9.46 9.00
CA THR A 63 0.31 8.09 8.85
C THR A 63 1.34 7.07 9.30
N VAL A 64 0.91 6.13 10.13
CA VAL A 64 1.71 4.96 10.53
C VAL A 64 1.15 3.71 9.85
N TYR A 65 2.01 3.02 9.12
CA TYR A 65 1.72 1.73 8.52
C TYR A 65 2.11 0.64 9.51
N VAL A 66 1.14 -0.13 10.03
CA VAL A 66 1.38 -1.18 11.02
C VAL A 66 1.20 -2.56 10.43
N GLU A 67 2.20 -3.43 10.57
CA GLU A 67 2.08 -4.83 10.19
C GLU A 67 1.15 -5.57 11.16
N THR A 68 0.09 -6.16 10.62
CA THR A 68 -0.84 -6.96 11.42
C THR A 68 -0.47 -8.43 11.46
N ALA A 69 0.04 -8.95 10.35
CA ALA A 69 0.56 -10.30 10.20
C ALA A 69 1.33 -10.44 8.88
N ASN A 70 2.11 -11.51 8.75
CA ASN A 70 2.73 -11.95 7.49
C ASN A 70 2.45 -13.44 7.24
N ASP A 71 2.90 -13.97 6.12
CA ASP A 71 2.69 -15.36 5.71
C ASP A 71 3.22 -16.40 6.73
N ARG A 72 4.16 -16.01 7.61
CA ARG A 72 4.78 -16.84 8.65
C ARG A 72 4.11 -16.69 10.01
N SER A 73 3.27 -15.69 10.21
CA SER A 73 2.60 -15.45 11.48
C SER A 73 1.68 -16.62 11.86
N THR A 74 1.61 -16.93 13.15
CA THR A 74 0.70 -17.96 13.69
C THR A 74 -0.69 -17.40 14.03
N ALA A 75 -0.78 -16.09 14.28
CA ALA A 75 -2.03 -15.38 14.57
C ALA A 75 -2.53 -14.60 13.33
N ASP A 76 -3.82 -14.30 13.31
CA ASP A 76 -4.41 -13.46 12.26
C ASP A 76 -4.08 -11.98 12.47
N ILE A 77 -3.96 -11.55 13.72
CA ILE A 77 -3.37 -10.28 14.14
C ILE A 77 -2.32 -10.60 15.21
N VAL A 78 -1.09 -10.16 14.99
CA VAL A 78 0.01 -10.37 15.95
C VAL A 78 -0.15 -9.42 17.14
N LYS A 79 -0.08 -9.96 18.35
CA LYS A 79 -0.18 -9.19 19.62
C LYS A 79 -1.38 -8.21 19.62
N PRO A 80 -2.60 -8.66 19.41
CA PRO A 80 -3.74 -7.77 19.10
C PRO A 80 -4.03 -6.74 20.21
N THR A 81 -3.85 -7.12 21.48
CA THR A 81 -4.04 -6.19 22.61
C THR A 81 -3.02 -5.06 22.59
N GLN A 82 -1.74 -5.39 22.45
CA GLN A 82 -0.66 -4.40 22.43
C GLN A 82 -0.73 -3.52 21.18
N LEU A 83 -1.05 -4.11 20.03
CA LEU A 83 -1.32 -3.38 18.80
C LEU A 83 -2.46 -2.39 18.99
N GLY A 84 -3.57 -2.81 19.62
CA GLY A 84 -4.71 -1.95 19.91
C GLY A 84 -4.34 -0.75 20.80
N LEU A 85 -3.55 -0.98 21.84
CA LEU A 85 -3.04 0.10 22.71
C LEU A 85 -2.12 1.07 21.94
N PHE A 86 -1.33 0.56 20.99
CA PHE A 86 -0.48 1.40 20.17
C PHE A 86 -1.30 2.24 19.18
N VAL A 87 -2.28 1.62 18.53
CA VAL A 87 -3.21 2.32 17.62
C VAL A 87 -3.97 3.42 18.37
N ASP A 88 -4.50 3.13 19.57
CA ASP A 88 -5.17 4.15 20.40
C ASP A 88 -4.23 5.31 20.72
N ALA A 89 -2.95 5.02 21.07
CA ALA A 89 -1.97 6.04 21.39
C ALA A 89 -1.59 6.91 20.19
N LEU A 90 -1.63 6.37 18.97
CA LEU A 90 -1.44 7.14 17.72
C LEU A 90 -2.65 8.03 17.44
N LYS A 91 -3.86 7.47 17.56
CA LYS A 91 -5.11 8.20 17.33
C LYS A 91 -5.34 9.33 18.34
N ASP A 92 -4.92 9.17 19.59
CA ASP A 92 -4.91 10.24 20.60
C ASP A 92 -4.00 11.43 20.19
N ARG A 93 -3.25 11.32 19.10
CA ARG A 93 -2.33 12.32 18.54
C ARG A 93 -2.66 12.71 17.10
N ASP A 94 -3.88 12.40 16.65
CA ASP A 94 -4.38 12.67 15.30
C ASP A 94 -3.51 12.03 14.19
N ILE A 95 -2.84 10.91 14.51
CA ILE A 95 -2.06 10.13 13.56
C ILE A 95 -2.93 9.02 12.97
N ARG A 96 -3.03 8.99 11.65
CA ARG A 96 -3.74 7.95 10.91
C ARG A 96 -2.99 6.63 10.97
N VAL A 97 -3.71 5.52 10.95
CA VAL A 97 -3.13 4.18 11.03
C VAL A 97 -3.63 3.31 9.90
N VAL A 98 -2.74 2.87 9.04
CA VAL A 98 -2.99 1.91 7.98
C VAL A 98 -2.48 0.54 8.40
N ALA A 99 -3.35 -0.45 8.44
CA ALA A 99 -2.96 -1.83 8.68
C ALA A 99 -2.42 -2.46 7.40
N TRP A 100 -1.31 -3.21 7.46
CA TRP A 100 -0.85 -3.97 6.32
C TRP A 100 -0.63 -5.45 6.66
N TYR A 101 -0.82 -6.28 5.63
CA TYR A 101 -0.66 -7.73 5.68
C TYR A 101 0.14 -8.22 4.49
N LEU A 102 1.14 -9.09 4.73
CA LEU A 102 1.94 -9.75 3.70
C LEU A 102 1.38 -11.14 3.40
N PRO A 103 0.59 -11.32 2.32
CA PRO A 103 0.03 -12.62 1.95
C PRO A 103 1.06 -13.53 1.29
N GLY A 104 1.06 -14.80 1.66
CA GLY A 104 1.93 -15.79 1.02
C GLY A 104 1.38 -16.38 -0.28
N PHE A 105 0.09 -16.19 -0.55
CA PHE A 105 -0.66 -16.77 -1.68
C PHE A 105 -0.68 -18.31 -1.71
N VAL A 106 -0.06 -18.98 -0.73
CA VAL A 106 0.00 -20.46 -0.66
C VAL A 106 -1.29 -21.02 -0.08
N LYS A 107 -1.88 -20.33 0.90
CA LYS A 107 -3.10 -20.73 1.63
C LYS A 107 -4.19 -19.65 1.47
N PRO A 108 -5.00 -19.65 0.40
CA PRO A 108 -5.96 -18.58 0.12
C PRO A 108 -6.96 -18.30 1.25
N SER A 109 -7.45 -19.35 1.93
CA SER A 109 -8.39 -19.19 3.06
C SER A 109 -7.74 -18.49 4.26
N LEU A 110 -6.44 -18.68 4.47
CA LEU A 110 -5.67 -17.99 5.50
C LEU A 110 -5.50 -16.51 5.14
N ASP A 111 -5.15 -16.23 3.87
CA ASP A 111 -4.98 -14.86 3.39
C ASP A 111 -6.30 -14.07 3.52
N VAL A 112 -7.44 -14.66 3.11
CA VAL A 112 -8.78 -14.06 3.28
C VAL A 112 -9.13 -13.85 4.77
N ARG A 113 -8.86 -14.83 5.63
CA ARG A 113 -9.15 -14.70 7.07
C ARG A 113 -8.38 -13.53 7.70
N ARG A 114 -7.12 -13.33 7.33
CA ARG A 114 -6.27 -12.24 7.84
C ARG A 114 -6.71 -10.87 7.32
N THR A 115 -7.10 -10.75 6.06
CA THR A 115 -7.67 -9.49 5.55
C THR A 115 -8.98 -9.14 6.26
N ARG A 116 -9.84 -10.11 6.54
CA ARG A 116 -11.05 -9.91 7.35
C ARG A 116 -10.73 -9.50 8.79
N ALA A 117 -9.69 -10.10 9.38
CA ALA A 117 -9.23 -9.72 10.71
C ALA A 117 -8.76 -8.26 10.77
N MET A 118 -8.06 -7.75 9.75
CA MET A 118 -7.73 -6.31 9.65
C MET A 118 -8.98 -5.44 9.61
N LEU A 119 -9.94 -5.74 8.74
CA LEU A 119 -11.16 -4.93 8.57
C LEU A 119 -12.04 -4.94 9.83
N SER A 120 -12.11 -6.06 10.53
CA SER A 120 -12.92 -6.22 11.74
C SER A 120 -12.22 -5.79 13.02
N PHE A 121 -10.91 -5.49 12.97
CA PHE A 121 -10.15 -5.12 14.16
C PHE A 121 -10.71 -3.88 14.84
N ARG A 122 -10.77 -3.95 16.17
CA ARG A 122 -11.11 -2.81 17.01
C ARG A 122 -10.15 -2.71 18.18
N THR A 123 -9.70 -1.51 18.47
CA THR A 123 -8.85 -1.21 19.62
C THR A 123 -9.64 -1.32 20.93
N PRO A 124 -8.99 -1.28 22.11
CA PRO A 124 -9.69 -1.17 23.39
C PRO A 124 -10.64 0.02 23.49
N LYS A 125 -10.37 1.14 22.78
CA LYS A 125 -11.27 2.30 22.70
C LYS A 125 -12.32 2.19 21.59
N GLY A 126 -12.38 1.07 20.85
CA GLY A 126 -13.34 0.83 19.77
C GLY A 126 -12.91 1.41 18.40
N ALA A 127 -11.72 1.99 18.26
CA ALA A 127 -11.26 2.54 16.99
C ALA A 127 -10.91 1.43 15.99
N ALA A 128 -11.17 1.70 14.69
CA ALA A 128 -10.71 0.89 13.56
C ALA A 128 -9.41 1.48 12.97
N PHE A 129 -8.80 0.75 12.04
CA PHE A 129 -7.78 1.30 11.15
C PHE A 129 -8.41 2.31 10.17
N ASP A 130 -7.65 3.32 9.76
CA ASP A 130 -8.09 4.34 8.80
C ASP A 130 -7.95 3.88 7.34
N GLY A 131 -7.17 2.83 7.12
CA GLY A 131 -6.97 2.20 5.82
C GLY A 131 -6.33 0.83 5.99
N VAL A 132 -6.29 0.07 4.91
CA VAL A 132 -5.64 -1.25 4.87
C VAL A 132 -4.77 -1.38 3.63
N ALA A 133 -3.77 -2.24 3.68
CA ALA A 133 -2.88 -2.51 2.55
C ALA A 133 -2.51 -3.98 2.43
N LEU A 134 -2.33 -4.46 1.19
CA LEU A 134 -1.71 -5.74 0.89
C LEU A 134 -0.25 -5.51 0.49
N ASP A 135 0.67 -6.22 1.12
CA ASP A 135 2.08 -6.23 0.78
C ASP A 135 2.36 -7.37 -0.21
N ILE A 136 2.48 -7.00 -1.48
CA ILE A 136 2.49 -7.92 -2.62
C ILE A 136 3.94 -8.21 -3.02
N GLU A 137 4.67 -8.90 -2.15
CA GLU A 137 6.08 -9.25 -2.40
C GLU A 137 6.39 -10.74 -2.30
N SER A 138 5.49 -11.57 -1.79
CA SER A 138 5.79 -12.98 -1.60
C SER A 138 5.97 -13.74 -2.93
N LEU A 139 7.12 -14.38 -3.08
CA LEU A 139 7.43 -15.31 -4.16
C LEU A 139 7.34 -16.78 -3.73
N SER A 140 6.74 -17.05 -2.57
CA SER A 140 6.61 -18.41 -1.99
C SER A 140 5.82 -19.33 -2.90
N LEU A 141 4.74 -18.86 -3.51
CA LEU A 141 4.01 -19.60 -4.54
C LEU A 141 4.72 -19.49 -5.88
N LYS A 142 5.39 -20.55 -6.31
CA LYS A 142 6.28 -20.55 -7.50
C LYS A 142 5.52 -20.39 -8.83
N SER A 143 4.29 -20.92 -8.93
CA SER A 143 3.46 -20.74 -10.13
C SER A 143 3.00 -19.29 -10.24
N VAL A 144 3.55 -18.54 -11.19
CA VAL A 144 3.21 -17.12 -11.43
C VAL A 144 1.74 -16.95 -11.78
N GLY A 145 1.21 -17.76 -12.69
CA GLY A 145 -0.21 -17.70 -13.09
C GLY A 145 -1.15 -17.93 -11.90
N LEU A 146 -0.85 -18.95 -11.07
CA LEU A 146 -1.66 -19.22 -9.88
C LEU A 146 -1.51 -18.11 -8.82
N ARG A 147 -0.31 -17.53 -8.67
CA ARG A 147 -0.07 -16.39 -7.78
C ARG A 147 -0.86 -15.16 -8.21
N THR A 148 -0.87 -14.83 -9.50
CA THR A 148 -1.69 -13.75 -10.08
C THR A 148 -3.19 -14.00 -9.85
N THR A 149 -3.67 -15.21 -10.12
CA THR A 149 -5.08 -15.57 -9.89
C THR A 149 -5.47 -15.39 -8.42
N ARG A 150 -4.62 -15.83 -7.48
CA ARG A 150 -4.88 -15.72 -6.04
C ARG A 150 -4.77 -14.29 -5.53
N LEU A 151 -3.81 -13.50 -6.03
CA LEU A 151 -3.72 -12.07 -5.75
C LEU A 151 -5.02 -11.36 -6.15
N LEU A 152 -5.46 -11.52 -7.39
CA LEU A 152 -6.68 -10.86 -7.87
C LEU A 152 -7.93 -11.33 -7.11
N ALA A 153 -8.01 -12.61 -6.78
CA ALA A 153 -9.14 -13.13 -5.99
C ALA A 153 -9.16 -12.52 -4.57
N LEU A 154 -8.00 -12.49 -3.88
CA LEU A 154 -7.87 -11.87 -2.56
C LEU A 154 -8.20 -10.38 -2.59
N SER A 155 -7.68 -9.66 -3.58
CA SER A 155 -7.89 -8.21 -3.72
C SER A 155 -9.35 -7.86 -4.02
N ARG A 156 -10.06 -8.67 -4.82
CA ARG A 156 -11.50 -8.51 -5.05
C ARG A 156 -12.32 -8.72 -3.78
N ILE A 157 -11.99 -9.75 -2.99
CA ILE A 157 -12.64 -10.00 -1.70
C ILE A 157 -12.38 -8.83 -0.76
N LEU A 158 -11.11 -8.42 -0.61
CA LEU A 158 -10.75 -7.28 0.23
C LEU A 158 -11.51 -6.03 -0.19
N ARG A 159 -11.51 -5.68 -1.49
CA ARG A 159 -12.22 -4.49 -1.99
C ARG A 159 -13.73 -4.54 -1.71
N SER A 160 -14.36 -5.70 -1.93
CA SER A 160 -15.80 -5.84 -1.70
C SER A 160 -16.20 -5.75 -0.23
N GLU A 161 -15.32 -6.18 0.69
CA GLU A 161 -15.58 -6.19 2.13
C GLU A 161 -15.08 -4.92 2.85
N ALA A 162 -14.18 -4.16 2.23
CA ALA A 162 -13.64 -2.92 2.81
C ALA A 162 -14.65 -1.76 2.86
N GLY A 163 -15.69 -1.79 2.03
CA GLY A 163 -16.66 -0.69 1.95
C GLY A 163 -15.95 0.63 1.62
N GLU A 164 -16.10 1.61 2.52
CA GLU A 164 -15.46 2.93 2.40
C GLU A 164 -14.02 2.96 2.95
N THR A 165 -13.51 1.87 3.53
CA THR A 165 -12.13 1.81 4.02
C THR A 165 -11.16 1.84 2.84
N PRO A 166 -10.22 2.80 2.77
CA PRO A 166 -9.22 2.89 1.73
C PRO A 166 -8.30 1.66 1.69
N VAL A 167 -8.01 1.18 0.47
CA VAL A 167 -7.17 0.00 0.24
C VAL A 167 -5.94 0.40 -0.57
N ALA A 168 -4.73 0.06 -0.12
CA ALA A 168 -3.52 0.25 -0.89
C ALA A 168 -2.86 -1.07 -1.30
N ALA A 169 -2.05 -1.00 -2.36
CA ALA A 169 -1.14 -2.06 -2.76
C ALA A 169 0.31 -1.64 -2.50
N ILE A 170 0.98 -2.34 -1.60
CA ILE A 170 2.43 -2.26 -1.39
C ILE A 170 3.07 -3.26 -2.34
N THR A 171 4.09 -2.86 -3.09
CA THR A 171 4.71 -3.74 -4.09
C THR A 171 6.22 -3.54 -4.19
N TYR A 172 6.91 -4.52 -4.77
CA TYR A 172 8.23 -4.25 -5.34
C TYR A 172 8.16 -3.03 -6.26
N PRO A 173 9.23 -2.23 -6.34
CA PRO A 173 9.26 -1.09 -7.25
C PRO A 173 9.19 -1.58 -8.71
N SER A 174 8.55 -0.83 -9.59
CA SER A 174 8.41 -1.22 -11.01
C SER A 174 9.76 -1.41 -11.69
N ARG A 175 10.81 -0.65 -11.29
CA ARG A 175 12.19 -0.87 -11.72
C ARG A 175 12.73 -2.23 -11.26
N GLY A 176 12.29 -2.73 -10.11
CA GLY A 176 12.63 -4.08 -9.61
C GLY A 176 12.11 -5.17 -10.55
N PHE A 177 10.85 -5.06 -11.00
CA PHE A 177 10.29 -6.00 -11.99
C PHE A 177 11.00 -5.91 -13.35
N GLU A 178 11.40 -4.71 -13.77
CA GLU A 178 12.18 -4.53 -15.00
C GLU A 178 13.57 -5.21 -14.90
N ARG A 179 14.23 -5.12 -13.74
CA ARG A 179 15.53 -5.76 -13.49
C ARG A 179 15.46 -7.26 -13.29
N HIS A 180 14.34 -7.74 -12.78
CA HIS A 180 14.08 -9.13 -12.43
C HIS A 180 12.76 -9.60 -13.07
N PRO A 181 12.71 -9.71 -14.40
CA PRO A 181 11.47 -9.99 -15.13
C PRO A 181 10.89 -11.37 -14.80
N THR A 182 11.66 -12.26 -14.17
CA THR A 182 11.20 -13.58 -13.72
C THR A 182 10.46 -13.56 -12.37
N TRP A 183 10.54 -12.46 -11.59
CA TRP A 183 9.87 -12.40 -10.29
C TRP A 183 8.36 -12.49 -10.44
N TRP A 184 7.82 -11.64 -11.32
CA TRP A 184 6.40 -11.63 -11.62
C TRP A 184 6.15 -11.13 -13.05
N PRO A 185 6.43 -12.00 -14.06
CA PRO A 185 6.10 -11.65 -15.45
C PRO A 185 4.61 -11.32 -15.56
N SER A 186 4.30 -10.26 -16.28
CA SER A 186 2.93 -9.78 -16.48
C SER A 186 2.19 -9.52 -15.16
N PHE A 187 2.84 -8.79 -14.23
CA PHE A 187 2.15 -8.34 -13.01
C PHE A 187 0.86 -7.60 -13.38
N PRO A 188 -0.28 -7.88 -12.74
CA PRO A 188 -1.60 -7.42 -13.20
C PRO A 188 -1.88 -5.97 -12.77
N TRP A 189 -1.08 -5.01 -13.26
CA TRP A 189 -1.18 -3.60 -12.90
C TRP A 189 -2.56 -3.03 -13.13
N THR A 190 -3.11 -3.24 -14.34
CA THR A 190 -4.40 -2.68 -14.76
C THR A 190 -5.54 -3.19 -13.89
N GLU A 191 -5.62 -4.51 -13.69
CA GLU A 191 -6.67 -5.12 -12.88
C GLU A 191 -6.55 -4.70 -11.40
N MET A 192 -5.34 -4.68 -10.86
CA MET A 192 -5.11 -4.26 -9.48
C MET A 192 -5.46 -2.78 -9.26
N THR A 193 -5.17 -1.91 -10.24
CA THR A 193 -5.51 -0.48 -10.15
C THR A 193 -7.00 -0.22 -10.00
N THR A 194 -7.86 -1.14 -10.47
CA THR A 194 -9.32 -1.04 -10.25
C THR A 194 -9.76 -1.48 -8.84
N LEU A 195 -8.88 -2.12 -8.09
CA LEU A 195 -9.19 -2.74 -6.78
C LEU A 195 -8.57 -1.98 -5.60
N VAL A 196 -7.70 -1.00 -5.87
CA VAL A 196 -7.00 -0.23 -4.83
C VAL A 196 -7.17 1.27 -5.02
N ASP A 197 -7.00 2.02 -3.94
CA ASP A 197 -7.14 3.47 -3.90
C ASP A 197 -5.78 4.17 -3.94
N ALA A 198 -4.69 3.46 -3.63
CA ALA A 198 -3.32 3.96 -3.71
C ALA A 198 -2.30 2.86 -3.99
N TRP A 199 -1.14 3.26 -4.54
CA TRP A 199 0.02 2.40 -4.70
C TRP A 199 1.17 2.83 -3.80
N ILE A 200 1.87 1.85 -3.20
CA ILE A 200 3.01 2.08 -2.31
C ILE A 200 4.20 1.25 -2.81
N PRO A 201 4.97 1.75 -3.79
CA PRO A 201 6.17 1.06 -4.26
C PRO A 201 7.27 1.10 -3.21
N MET A 202 7.84 -0.06 -2.87
CA MET A 202 9.03 -0.18 -2.02
C MET A 202 10.28 0.18 -2.83
N THR A 203 10.59 1.45 -2.99
CA THR A 203 11.74 1.96 -3.75
C THR A 203 13.05 1.83 -2.96
N TYR A 204 13.22 0.68 -2.28
CA TYR A 204 14.39 0.42 -1.43
C TYR A 204 15.67 0.35 -2.25
N THR A 205 16.64 1.18 -1.89
CA THR A 205 17.95 1.22 -2.52
C THR A 205 19.02 0.54 -1.66
N GLY A 206 18.99 0.79 -0.36
CA GLY A 206 19.93 0.20 0.60
C GLY A 206 21.37 0.30 0.10
N THR A 207 22.08 -0.84 0.06
CA THR A 207 23.44 -0.92 -0.46
C THR A 207 23.53 -1.25 -1.96
N SER A 208 22.39 -1.44 -2.64
CA SER A 208 22.37 -1.91 -4.04
C SER A 208 22.57 -0.80 -5.08
N PHE A 209 22.36 0.45 -4.68
CA PHE A 209 22.46 1.63 -5.54
C PHE A 209 23.27 2.71 -4.83
N PRO A 210 24.60 2.54 -4.70
CA PRO A 210 25.43 3.41 -3.88
C PRO A 210 25.58 4.80 -4.49
N GLY A 211 25.51 5.81 -3.62
CA GLY A 211 25.67 7.21 -3.94
C GLY A 211 24.41 7.89 -4.47
N TYR A 212 24.50 9.20 -4.60
CA TYR A 212 23.36 10.06 -4.95
C TYR A 212 22.74 9.69 -6.30
N ASP A 213 23.53 9.70 -7.38
CA ASP A 213 23.02 9.52 -8.75
C ASP A 213 22.37 8.17 -8.98
N ALA A 214 22.96 7.10 -8.44
CA ALA A 214 22.41 5.74 -8.57
C ALA A 214 21.09 5.60 -7.81
N THR A 215 21.04 6.12 -6.58
CA THR A 215 19.81 6.13 -5.77
C THR A 215 18.72 6.97 -6.43
N TYR A 216 19.02 8.23 -6.79
CA TYR A 216 18.07 9.11 -7.47
C TYR A 216 17.51 8.47 -8.74
N GLY A 217 18.40 8.01 -9.62
CA GLY A 217 18.01 7.39 -10.90
C GLY A 217 17.12 6.15 -10.71
N TYR A 218 17.40 5.32 -9.69
CA TYR A 218 16.60 4.15 -9.39
C TYR A 218 15.19 4.53 -8.88
N VAL A 219 15.09 5.44 -7.93
CA VAL A 219 13.81 5.90 -7.35
C VAL A 219 12.97 6.58 -8.40
N ALA A 220 13.51 7.60 -9.11
CA ALA A 220 12.81 8.34 -10.15
C ALA A 220 12.31 7.42 -11.28
N ARG A 221 13.15 6.46 -11.73
CA ARG A 221 12.71 5.51 -12.76
C ARG A 221 11.62 4.58 -12.23
N SER A 222 11.70 4.13 -10.97
CA SER A 222 10.67 3.28 -10.36
C SER A 222 9.31 3.98 -10.33
N LEU A 223 9.28 5.25 -9.93
CA LEU A 223 8.06 6.05 -9.86
C LEU A 223 7.46 6.30 -11.26
N ARG A 224 8.29 6.69 -12.24
CA ARG A 224 7.84 6.88 -13.63
C ARG A 224 7.29 5.59 -14.27
N LEU A 225 7.96 4.45 -14.07
CA LEU A 225 7.47 3.18 -14.58
C LEU A 225 6.14 2.78 -13.93
N LEU A 226 6.00 2.99 -12.62
CA LEU A 226 4.74 2.76 -11.94
C LEU A 226 3.64 3.66 -12.51
N ARG A 227 3.91 4.95 -12.63
CA ARG A 227 2.95 5.93 -13.18
C ARG A 227 2.50 5.55 -14.59
N THR A 228 3.42 5.06 -15.43
CA THR A 228 3.09 4.53 -16.76
C THR A 228 2.17 3.32 -16.70
N ALA A 229 2.36 2.45 -15.71
CA ALA A 229 1.58 1.22 -15.58
C ALA A 229 0.18 1.43 -14.98
N VAL A 230 0.01 2.41 -14.08
CA VAL A 230 -1.23 2.59 -13.29
C VAL A 230 -2.02 3.86 -13.65
N GLY A 231 -1.47 4.75 -14.48
CA GLY A 231 -2.10 6.03 -14.86
C GLY A 231 -1.79 7.17 -13.89
N THR A 232 -2.30 8.37 -14.19
CA THR A 232 -1.97 9.61 -13.47
C THR A 232 -2.84 9.89 -12.26
N ASP A 233 -4.04 9.32 -12.21
CA ASP A 233 -5.10 9.73 -11.27
C ASP A 233 -5.07 8.98 -9.93
N ILE A 234 -4.28 7.91 -9.83
CA ILE A 234 -4.19 7.14 -8.60
C ILE A 234 -3.04 7.65 -7.72
N PRO A 235 -3.27 7.92 -6.42
CA PRO A 235 -2.24 8.32 -5.47
C PRO A 235 -1.09 7.32 -5.38
N ILE A 236 0.14 7.85 -5.25
CA ILE A 236 1.34 7.08 -4.98
C ILE A 236 1.98 7.57 -3.69
N HIS A 237 2.27 6.64 -2.77
CA HIS A 237 3.09 6.88 -1.58
C HIS A 237 4.44 6.19 -1.78
N ALA A 238 5.52 6.94 -1.92
CA ALA A 238 6.86 6.38 -2.12
C ALA A 238 7.45 5.87 -0.79
N ALA A 239 7.74 4.58 -0.69
CA ALA A 239 8.44 4.00 0.45
C ALA A 239 9.92 3.76 0.09
N GLY A 240 10.83 4.54 0.69
CA GLY A 240 12.28 4.36 0.58
C GLY A 240 12.84 3.46 1.67
N GLY A 241 14.10 3.09 1.58
CA GLY A 241 14.76 2.30 2.64
C GLY A 241 15.88 1.37 2.14
N VAL A 242 16.38 0.52 3.01
CA VAL A 242 16.24 0.49 4.48
C VAL A 242 17.05 1.64 5.07
N ALA A 243 16.43 2.49 5.88
CA ALA A 243 16.96 3.81 6.24
C ALA A 243 18.39 3.80 6.86
N ASN A 244 18.68 2.85 7.76
CA ASN A 244 19.99 2.74 8.40
C ASN A 244 21.11 2.18 7.50
N ARG A 245 20.77 1.77 6.27
CA ARG A 245 21.71 1.28 5.24
C ARG A 245 21.99 2.32 4.17
N MET A 246 21.43 3.51 4.31
CA MET A 246 21.58 4.61 3.37
C MET A 246 22.52 5.69 3.95
N THR A 247 23.38 6.21 3.11
CA THR A 247 24.19 7.40 3.41
C THR A 247 23.33 8.67 3.40
N ALA A 248 23.87 9.80 3.87
CA ALA A 248 23.17 11.07 3.83
C ALA A 248 22.84 11.50 2.38
N ASP A 249 23.74 11.26 1.43
CA ASP A 249 23.55 11.58 0.02
C ASP A 249 22.46 10.69 -0.63
N GLU A 250 22.39 9.42 -0.27
CA GLU A 250 21.36 8.50 -0.75
C GLU A 250 19.99 8.85 -0.15
N LEU A 251 19.93 9.23 1.12
CA LEU A 251 18.69 9.72 1.76
C LEU A 251 18.19 11.00 1.07
N LYS A 252 19.12 11.93 0.76
CA LYS A 252 18.81 13.14 0.02
C LYS A 252 18.34 12.81 -1.40
N ALA A 253 19.02 11.91 -2.09
CA ALA A 253 18.66 11.46 -3.45
C ALA A 253 17.26 10.85 -3.51
N PHE A 254 16.84 10.09 -2.49
CA PHE A 254 15.47 9.60 -2.38
C PHE A 254 14.47 10.75 -2.27
N ALA A 255 14.72 11.71 -1.37
CA ALA A 255 13.83 12.84 -1.16
C ALA A 255 13.71 13.72 -2.43
N ASP A 256 14.83 14.02 -3.08
CA ASP A 256 14.85 14.81 -4.33
C ASP A 256 14.08 14.08 -5.45
N ALA A 257 14.27 12.78 -5.62
CA ALA A 257 13.55 12.01 -6.62
C ALA A 257 12.03 11.97 -6.37
N VAL A 258 11.60 11.95 -5.12
CA VAL A 258 10.18 12.05 -4.73
C VAL A 258 9.63 13.44 -5.04
N ALA A 259 10.38 14.50 -4.71
CA ALA A 259 9.98 15.88 -4.97
C ALA A 259 9.85 16.16 -6.47
N ASP A 260 10.82 15.71 -7.27
CA ASP A 260 10.88 15.96 -8.70
C ASP A 260 9.81 15.20 -9.51
N GLU A 261 9.30 14.08 -8.98
CA GLU A 261 8.21 13.33 -9.64
C GLU A 261 6.89 14.13 -9.65
N GLY A 262 6.66 15.01 -8.69
CA GLY A 262 5.54 15.96 -8.65
C GLY A 262 4.13 15.39 -8.53
N THR A 263 3.99 14.06 -8.67
CA THR A 263 2.70 13.34 -8.60
C THR A 263 2.62 12.36 -7.43
N VAL A 264 3.68 12.29 -6.63
CA VAL A 264 3.72 11.49 -5.39
C VAL A 264 2.99 12.28 -4.30
N THR A 265 2.02 11.64 -3.65
CA THR A 265 1.19 12.27 -2.62
C THR A 265 1.66 11.96 -1.21
N GLY A 266 2.45 10.90 -1.01
CA GLY A 266 2.98 10.53 0.28
C GLY A 266 4.39 9.94 0.19
N TRP A 267 5.13 9.98 1.28
CA TRP A 267 6.52 9.49 1.36
C TRP A 267 6.86 8.98 2.75
N SER A 268 7.76 8.01 2.79
CA SER A 268 8.25 7.41 4.02
C SER A 268 9.60 6.73 3.82
N LEU A 269 10.27 6.42 4.93
CA LEU A 269 11.39 5.48 4.96
C LEU A 269 11.01 4.26 5.80
N TYR A 270 11.35 3.07 5.32
CA TYR A 270 11.24 1.84 6.08
C TYR A 270 12.49 1.70 6.95
N ASP A 271 12.37 1.59 8.27
CA ASP A 271 11.19 1.69 9.11
C ASP A 271 11.44 2.74 10.23
N PHE A 272 10.52 2.89 11.19
CA PHE A 272 10.67 3.84 12.30
C PHE A 272 11.91 3.54 13.14
N GLN A 273 12.20 2.27 13.43
CA GLN A 273 13.37 1.85 14.22
C GLN A 273 14.70 2.21 13.56
N THR A 274 14.76 2.12 12.23
CA THR A 274 15.98 2.30 11.45
C THR A 274 16.15 3.74 10.95
N THR A 275 15.10 4.56 10.95
CA THR A 275 15.15 5.95 10.52
C THR A 275 15.78 6.84 11.59
N GLY A 276 17.07 7.08 11.44
CA GLY A 276 17.84 7.97 12.31
C GLY A 276 17.65 9.47 12.00
N PRO A 277 18.33 10.37 12.74
CA PRO A 277 18.21 11.82 12.55
C PRO A 277 18.44 12.29 11.10
N LYS A 278 19.39 11.67 10.38
CA LYS A 278 19.69 12.00 8.97
C LYS A 278 18.52 11.65 8.04
N GLY A 279 17.84 10.51 8.28
CA GLY A 279 16.66 10.12 7.51
C GLY A 279 15.51 11.10 7.71
N TRP A 280 15.20 11.45 8.94
CA TRP A 280 14.17 12.45 9.24
C TRP A 280 14.49 13.82 8.65
N ALA A 281 15.76 14.25 8.72
CA ALA A 281 16.22 15.52 8.14
C ALA A 281 16.08 15.51 6.60
N ALA A 282 16.36 14.39 5.93
CA ALA A 282 16.20 14.26 4.48
C ALA A 282 14.75 14.34 4.02
N LEU A 283 13.80 13.86 4.82
CA LEU A 283 12.37 13.92 4.49
C LEU A 283 11.71 15.27 4.80
N ALA A 284 12.30 16.08 5.68
CA ALA A 284 11.72 17.36 6.10
C ALA A 284 11.41 18.35 4.95
N PRO A 285 12.24 18.48 3.89
CA PRO A 285 11.95 19.37 2.76
C PRO A 285 10.70 19.00 1.94
N LEU A 286 10.24 17.74 2.01
CA LEU A 286 9.03 17.29 1.33
C LEU A 286 7.76 17.84 1.97
N GLY A 287 7.88 18.45 3.14
CA GLY A 287 6.79 19.07 3.87
C GLY A 287 6.11 18.11 4.88
N PRO A 288 5.16 18.62 5.65
CA PRO A 288 4.39 17.81 6.60
C PRO A 288 3.29 16.97 5.93
N GLY A 289 3.04 17.21 4.64
CA GLY A 289 1.97 16.57 3.89
C GLY A 289 0.60 17.22 4.13
#